data_0ddc10a2cc51e7f1f466e1bff8c7f656
#
_entry.id   0ddc10a2cc51e7f1f466e1bff8c7f656
#
_cell.length_a   1.000
_cell.length_b   1.000
_cell.length_c   1.000
_cell.angle_alpha   90.00
_cell.angle_beta   90.00
_cell.angle_gamma   90.00
#
_symmetry.space_group_name_H-M   'P 1'
#
loop_
_entity.id
_entity.type
_entity.pdbx_description
1 polymer ?
#
loop_
_entity_poly.entity_id
_entity_poly.type
_entity_poly.pdbx_seq_one_letter_code
_entity_poly.pdbx_strand_id
1 'polypeptide(L)'
;MIDFHCHLDLYPNPHQIVGECVARGMYVLSLTTTPSAWGGTLSLAPSGSRIRTALGLHPQIVHQRKGELQLFEQLLPDARYVGEIGLDGGPEYKQHWLDQLNVFTRILALCEGAGGRIMSIHSRRAATPVLDALEAYSAAGTPILHWFSGTQRELARAVALGCWFSVGPAMLAGRKGQDLVSRMPPDRVLTETDGPFAQLRGKSAFPWDVDIAIEALSTLWSISTEDVSARVENNLRRLVAR
;
A
#
# COMPACT_ATOMS: atom_id res chain seq x y z
N MET A 1 -2.99 -8.03 -14.58
CA MET A 1 -3.66 -7.36 -13.43
C MET A 1 -2.70 -7.24 -12.25
N ILE A 2 -2.74 -6.12 -11.53
CA ILE A 2 -1.88 -5.85 -10.38
C ILE A 2 -2.75 -5.30 -9.25
N ASP A 3 -2.69 -5.93 -8.07
CA ASP A 3 -3.20 -5.38 -6.82
C ASP A 3 -2.00 -5.16 -5.88
N PHE A 4 -1.59 -3.92 -5.72
CA PHE A 4 -0.39 -3.60 -4.96
C PHE A 4 -0.68 -3.26 -3.49
N HIS A 5 -1.94 -3.41 -3.04
CA HIS A 5 -2.33 -3.26 -1.65
C HIS A 5 -3.66 -3.97 -1.35
N CYS A 6 -3.58 -5.15 -0.76
CA CYS A 6 -4.70 -5.87 -0.16
C CYS A 6 -4.23 -6.73 1.01
N HIS A 7 -5.14 -7.29 1.79
CA HIS A 7 -4.86 -8.10 2.97
C HIS A 7 -5.44 -9.50 2.78
N LEU A 8 -4.70 -10.37 2.08
CA LEU A 8 -5.18 -11.71 1.70
C LEU A 8 -5.54 -12.58 2.92
N ASP A 9 -4.79 -12.45 4.02
CA ASP A 9 -4.98 -13.19 5.26
C ASP A 9 -6.26 -12.78 6.03
N LEU A 10 -6.84 -11.63 5.71
CA LEU A 10 -8.04 -11.11 6.38
C LEU A 10 -9.35 -11.47 5.68
N TYR A 11 -9.32 -12.13 4.51
CA TYR A 11 -10.53 -12.68 3.92
C TYR A 11 -11.00 -13.93 4.66
N PRO A 12 -12.32 -14.19 4.73
CA PRO A 12 -12.84 -15.39 5.40
C PRO A 12 -12.28 -16.71 4.86
N ASN A 13 -11.97 -16.75 3.55
CA ASN A 13 -11.41 -17.92 2.87
C ASN A 13 -10.14 -17.54 2.08
N PRO A 14 -9.01 -17.24 2.77
CA PRO A 14 -7.81 -16.69 2.13
C PRO A 14 -7.23 -17.61 1.04
N HIS A 15 -7.23 -18.92 1.23
CA HIS A 15 -6.74 -19.87 0.24
C HIS A 15 -7.55 -19.87 -1.06
N GLN A 16 -8.87 -19.67 -0.98
CA GLN A 16 -9.72 -19.56 -2.16
C GLN A 16 -9.40 -18.27 -2.94
N ILE A 17 -9.22 -17.13 -2.24
CA ILE A 17 -8.85 -15.86 -2.85
C ILE A 17 -7.47 -15.96 -3.52
N VAL A 18 -6.51 -16.56 -2.83
CA VAL A 18 -5.17 -16.82 -3.39
C VAL A 18 -5.24 -17.69 -4.64
N GLY A 19 -6.03 -18.78 -4.62
CA GLY A 19 -6.24 -19.66 -5.78
C GLY A 19 -6.79 -18.89 -6.99
N GLU A 20 -7.77 -18.01 -6.77
CA GLU A 20 -8.33 -17.17 -7.81
C GLU A 20 -7.32 -16.14 -8.36
N CYS A 21 -6.53 -15.49 -7.49
CA CYS A 21 -5.46 -14.59 -7.92
C CYS A 21 -4.42 -15.31 -8.80
N VAL A 22 -4.04 -16.53 -8.42
CA VAL A 22 -3.10 -17.36 -9.20
C VAL A 22 -3.69 -17.75 -10.54
N ALA A 23 -4.95 -18.22 -10.57
CA ALA A 23 -5.64 -18.60 -11.81
C ALA A 23 -5.73 -17.43 -12.80
N ARG A 24 -5.89 -16.21 -12.32
CA ARG A 24 -5.90 -14.97 -13.11
C ARG A 24 -4.50 -14.44 -13.45
N GLY A 25 -3.43 -15.08 -12.99
CA GLY A 25 -2.05 -14.62 -13.22
C GLY A 25 -1.73 -13.24 -12.62
N MET A 26 -2.42 -12.87 -11.53
CA MET A 26 -2.28 -11.57 -10.90
C MET A 26 -0.94 -11.39 -10.20
N TYR A 27 -0.40 -10.18 -10.22
CA TYR A 27 0.57 -9.74 -9.24
C TYR A 27 -0.16 -9.15 -8.05
N VAL A 28 0.09 -9.68 -6.85
CA VAL A 28 -0.58 -9.22 -5.62
C VAL A 28 0.47 -8.94 -4.56
N LEU A 29 0.40 -7.77 -3.92
CA LEU A 29 1.11 -7.48 -2.69
C LEU A 29 0.12 -7.61 -1.53
N SER A 30 0.28 -8.67 -0.73
CA SER A 30 -0.50 -8.89 0.49
C SER A 30 0.20 -8.25 1.68
N LEU A 31 -0.45 -7.28 2.30
CA LEU A 31 0.10 -6.56 3.43
C LEU A 31 -0.35 -7.17 4.75
N THR A 32 0.57 -7.24 5.72
CA THR A 32 0.21 -7.61 7.07
C THR A 32 -0.10 -6.40 7.94
N THR A 33 -0.99 -6.58 8.90
CA THR A 33 -1.31 -5.52 9.87
C THR A 33 -0.41 -5.61 11.11
N THR A 34 0.20 -6.79 11.35
CA THR A 34 1.13 -7.03 12.47
C THR A 34 2.33 -7.86 12.02
N PRO A 35 3.50 -7.70 12.65
CA PRO A 35 4.66 -8.54 12.39
C PRO A 35 4.39 -10.04 12.63
N SER A 36 3.61 -10.39 13.65
CA SER A 36 3.28 -11.78 13.96
C SER A 36 2.43 -12.47 12.89
N ALA A 37 1.71 -11.72 12.04
CA ALA A 37 0.93 -12.28 10.93
C ALA A 37 1.81 -12.64 9.72
N TRP A 38 3.04 -12.10 9.62
CA TRP A 38 3.84 -12.18 8.39
C TRP A 38 4.13 -13.60 7.94
N GLY A 39 4.54 -14.49 8.84
CA GLY A 39 4.82 -15.90 8.51
C GLY A 39 3.58 -16.64 7.98
N GLY A 40 2.42 -16.41 8.60
CA GLY A 40 1.15 -16.98 8.14
C GLY A 40 0.74 -16.47 6.77
N THR A 41 0.81 -15.15 6.56
CA THR A 41 0.48 -14.53 5.28
C THR A 41 1.46 -14.97 4.17
N LEU A 42 2.76 -15.08 4.49
CA LEU A 42 3.77 -15.57 3.55
C LEU A 42 3.47 -17.00 3.07
N SER A 43 2.99 -17.86 3.97
CA SER A 43 2.64 -19.26 3.66
C SER A 43 1.41 -19.41 2.76
N LEU A 44 0.58 -18.37 2.61
CA LEU A 44 -0.55 -18.37 1.67
C LEU A 44 -0.08 -18.34 0.20
N ALA A 45 1.09 -17.76 -0.07
CA ALA A 45 1.60 -17.60 -1.43
C ALA A 45 2.20 -18.90 -1.97
N PRO A 46 1.62 -19.54 -3.00
CA PRO A 46 2.21 -20.73 -3.60
C PRO A 46 3.59 -20.42 -4.20
N SER A 47 4.50 -21.39 -4.13
CA SER A 47 5.81 -21.28 -4.76
C SER A 47 5.68 -20.96 -6.25
N GLY A 48 6.50 -20.02 -6.74
CA GLY A 48 6.45 -19.58 -8.13
C GLY A 48 5.28 -18.65 -8.49
N SER A 49 4.35 -18.37 -7.57
CA SER A 49 3.29 -17.40 -7.79
C SER A 49 3.83 -15.97 -7.89
N ARG A 50 2.98 -15.04 -8.36
CA ARG A 50 3.27 -13.60 -8.40
C ARG A 50 2.72 -12.87 -7.15
N ILE A 51 2.39 -13.62 -6.09
CA ILE A 51 1.95 -13.06 -4.81
C ILE A 51 3.18 -12.77 -3.95
N ARG A 52 3.20 -11.61 -3.34
CA ARG A 52 4.26 -11.16 -2.42
C ARG A 52 3.64 -10.71 -1.11
N THR A 53 4.39 -10.82 -0.03
CA THR A 53 3.96 -10.40 1.31
C THR A 53 4.78 -9.21 1.78
N ALA A 54 4.13 -8.22 2.37
CA ALA A 54 4.76 -7.07 3.00
C ALA A 54 4.69 -7.19 4.52
N LEU A 55 5.80 -6.86 5.18
CA LEU A 55 5.93 -6.85 6.64
C LEU A 55 5.38 -5.53 7.19
N GLY A 56 4.29 -5.59 7.95
CA GLY A 56 3.58 -4.41 8.44
C GLY A 56 3.45 -4.34 9.96
N LEU A 57 3.19 -3.12 10.42
CA LEU A 57 2.64 -2.80 11.73
C LEU A 57 1.72 -1.59 11.55
N HIS A 58 0.44 -1.88 11.41
CA HIS A 58 -0.58 -0.94 10.97
C HIS A 58 -0.84 0.16 12.02
N PRO A 59 -0.90 1.44 11.64
CA PRO A 59 -1.01 2.56 12.59
C PRO A 59 -2.24 2.48 13.51
N GLN A 60 -3.36 1.97 13.03
CA GLN A 60 -4.59 1.89 13.82
C GLN A 60 -4.50 0.92 15.01
N ILE A 61 -3.61 -0.07 14.96
CA ILE A 61 -3.45 -1.07 16.02
C ILE A 61 -2.11 -0.96 16.76
N VAL A 62 -1.27 0.00 16.42
CA VAL A 62 0.04 0.23 17.05
C VAL A 62 -0.08 0.30 18.58
N HIS A 63 -1.08 0.98 19.11
CA HIS A 63 -1.28 1.11 20.55
C HIS A 63 -1.44 -0.23 21.29
N GLN A 64 -1.88 -1.28 20.59
CA GLN A 64 -2.02 -2.63 21.13
C GLN A 64 -0.81 -3.51 20.79
N ARG A 65 -0.15 -3.25 19.66
CA ARG A 65 0.82 -4.15 19.03
C ARG A 65 2.25 -3.57 18.93
N LYS A 66 2.52 -2.36 19.47
CA LYS A 66 3.86 -1.74 19.45
C LYS A 66 4.96 -2.59 20.07
N GLY A 67 4.62 -3.52 20.96
CA GLY A 67 5.56 -4.49 21.51
C GLY A 67 6.12 -5.46 20.47
N GLU A 68 5.49 -5.58 19.29
CA GLU A 68 5.98 -6.40 18.18
C GLU A 68 7.04 -5.68 17.31
N LEU A 69 7.42 -4.46 17.64
CA LEU A 69 8.43 -3.74 16.88
C LEU A 69 9.80 -4.45 16.91
N GLN A 70 10.12 -5.16 17.98
CA GLN A 70 11.31 -6.01 18.04
C GLN A 70 11.21 -7.19 17.07
N LEU A 71 10.04 -7.81 16.95
CA LEU A 71 9.79 -8.88 15.96
C LEU A 71 9.88 -8.32 14.53
N PHE A 72 9.34 -7.13 14.29
CA PHE A 72 9.47 -6.44 13.00
C PHE A 72 10.95 -6.30 12.60
N GLU A 73 11.81 -5.82 13.54
CA GLU A 73 13.25 -5.67 13.32
C GLU A 73 13.93 -7.00 12.97
N GLN A 74 13.53 -8.09 13.63
CA GLN A 74 14.06 -9.43 13.37
C GLN A 74 13.66 -9.98 11.99
N LEU A 75 12.45 -9.68 11.52
CA LEU A 75 11.91 -10.16 10.24
C LEU A 75 12.32 -9.29 9.04
N LEU A 76 12.70 -8.03 9.27
CA LEU A 76 13.00 -7.07 8.22
C LEU A 76 14.11 -7.52 7.23
N PRO A 77 15.17 -8.25 7.61
CA PRO A 77 16.18 -8.75 6.67
C PRO A 77 15.58 -9.62 5.55
N ASP A 78 14.54 -10.38 5.84
CA ASP A 78 13.88 -11.29 4.88
C ASP A 78 12.73 -10.60 4.11
N ALA A 79 12.33 -9.39 4.55
CA ALA A 79 11.23 -8.65 3.97
C ALA A 79 11.71 -7.65 2.90
N ARG A 80 11.42 -7.92 1.63
CA ARG A 80 11.65 -6.95 0.54
C ARG A 80 10.64 -5.81 0.56
N TYR A 81 9.40 -6.11 0.95
CA TYR A 81 8.28 -5.17 1.00
C TYR A 81 7.91 -4.91 2.46
N VAL A 82 7.66 -3.65 2.78
CA VAL A 82 7.22 -3.20 4.10
C VAL A 82 5.85 -2.54 3.96
N GLY A 83 4.92 -2.93 4.81
CA GLY A 83 3.55 -2.40 4.81
C GLY A 83 2.53 -3.44 5.34
N GLU A 84 1.44 -2.97 5.88
CA GLU A 84 1.03 -1.58 5.96
C GLU A 84 1.67 -0.91 7.18
N ILE A 85 2.25 0.25 6.96
CA ILE A 85 2.84 1.11 8.00
C ILE A 85 2.34 2.54 7.79
N GLY A 86 2.61 3.46 8.70
CA GLY A 86 2.26 4.86 8.49
C GLY A 86 1.58 5.51 9.67
N LEU A 87 0.73 6.51 9.39
CA LEU A 87 0.01 7.29 10.40
C LEU A 87 -1.47 7.43 10.05
N ASP A 88 -2.35 7.29 11.05
CA ASP A 88 -3.78 7.59 10.95
C ASP A 88 -4.16 8.74 11.90
N GLY A 89 -4.52 9.89 11.34
CA GLY A 89 -5.00 11.07 12.05
C GLY A 89 -6.51 11.08 12.27
N GLY A 90 -7.20 9.95 12.12
CA GLY A 90 -8.61 9.81 12.42
C GLY A 90 -8.91 10.11 13.91
N PRO A 91 -10.08 10.69 14.21
CA PRO A 91 -10.41 11.06 15.59
C PRO A 91 -10.36 9.86 16.54
N GLU A 92 -10.70 8.67 16.06
CA GLU A 92 -10.68 7.40 16.80
C GLU A 92 -9.28 6.94 17.21
N TYR A 93 -8.22 7.38 16.47
CA TYR A 93 -6.82 6.98 16.70
C TYR A 93 -5.94 8.12 17.22
N LYS A 94 -6.48 9.34 17.33
CA LYS A 94 -5.73 10.53 17.71
C LYS A 94 -5.09 10.41 19.10
N GLN A 95 -5.73 9.73 20.04
CA GLN A 95 -5.19 9.50 21.38
C GLN A 95 -3.91 8.65 21.37
N HIS A 96 -3.68 7.88 20.31
CA HIS A 96 -2.51 6.99 20.13
C HIS A 96 -1.45 7.59 19.19
N TRP A 97 -1.55 8.89 18.91
CA TRP A 97 -0.70 9.58 17.93
C TRP A 97 0.81 9.43 18.20
N LEU A 98 1.23 9.58 19.46
CA LEU A 98 2.65 9.47 19.82
C LEU A 98 3.18 8.03 19.61
N ASP A 99 2.38 7.02 19.91
CA ASP A 99 2.77 5.63 19.65
C ASP A 99 2.90 5.38 18.14
N GLN A 100 1.96 5.88 17.33
CA GLN A 100 2.05 5.77 15.87
C GLN A 100 3.31 6.45 15.33
N LEU A 101 3.57 7.69 15.74
CA LEU A 101 4.73 8.44 15.28
C LEU A 101 6.05 7.76 15.65
N ASN A 102 6.18 7.30 16.91
CA ASN A 102 7.37 6.60 17.39
C ASN A 102 7.62 5.30 16.61
N VAL A 103 6.57 4.50 16.39
CA VAL A 103 6.70 3.24 15.65
C VAL A 103 7.01 3.50 14.18
N PHE A 104 6.31 4.43 13.53
CA PHE A 104 6.52 4.73 12.12
C PHE A 104 7.95 5.24 11.85
N THR A 105 8.43 6.21 12.64
CA THR A 105 9.79 6.73 12.49
C THR A 105 10.85 5.67 12.80
N ARG A 106 10.61 4.80 13.80
CA ARG A 106 11.52 3.67 14.05
C ARG A 106 11.58 2.69 12.88
N ILE A 107 10.43 2.36 12.27
CA ILE A 107 10.38 1.49 11.08
C ILE A 107 11.14 2.14 9.91
N LEU A 108 10.98 3.43 9.67
CA LEU A 108 11.72 4.13 8.62
C LEU A 108 13.23 4.07 8.87
N ALA A 109 13.68 4.32 10.10
CA ALA A 109 15.10 4.20 10.48
C ALA A 109 15.64 2.77 10.27
N LEU A 110 14.86 1.75 10.59
CA LEU A 110 15.21 0.34 10.36
C LEU A 110 15.31 0.03 8.86
N CYS A 111 14.36 0.52 8.05
CA CYS A 111 14.40 0.37 6.59
C CYS A 111 15.64 1.05 5.99
N GLU A 112 15.97 2.26 6.46
CA GLU A 112 17.17 2.98 6.03
C GLU A 112 18.44 2.21 6.37
N GLY A 113 18.57 1.71 7.61
CA GLY A 113 19.69 0.87 8.04
C GLY A 113 19.80 -0.46 7.28
N ALA A 114 18.69 -0.95 6.73
CA ALA A 114 18.64 -2.17 5.90
C ALA A 114 18.86 -1.91 4.40
N GLY A 115 19.26 -0.70 4.00
CA GLY A 115 19.52 -0.34 2.59
C GLY A 115 18.26 0.00 1.78
N GLY A 116 17.18 0.35 2.46
CA GLY A 116 15.90 0.75 1.85
C GLY A 116 14.95 -0.41 1.56
N ARG A 117 13.65 -0.09 1.55
CA ARG A 117 12.57 -1.05 1.23
C ARG A 117 11.53 -0.40 0.31
N ILE A 118 10.75 -1.21 -0.37
CA ILE A 118 9.52 -0.75 -1.04
C ILE A 118 8.42 -0.74 0.02
N MET A 119 7.86 0.44 0.29
CA MET A 119 6.98 0.65 1.45
C MET A 119 5.58 1.06 1.01
N SER A 120 4.54 0.33 1.44
CA SER A 120 3.14 0.76 1.29
C SER A 120 2.69 1.45 2.57
N ILE A 121 2.27 2.74 2.43
CA ILE A 121 2.15 3.68 3.54
C ILE A 121 0.75 4.23 3.66
N HIS A 122 0.15 4.02 4.83
CA HIS A 122 -1.10 4.63 5.28
C HIS A 122 -0.90 6.09 5.67
N SER A 123 -1.77 6.98 5.19
CA SER A 123 -1.64 8.43 5.45
C SER A 123 -2.97 9.15 5.70
N ARG A 124 -4.00 8.41 6.12
CA ARG A 124 -5.36 8.96 6.34
C ARG A 124 -5.32 10.10 7.35
N ARG A 125 -5.75 11.33 6.92
CA ARG A 125 -5.72 12.56 7.74
C ARG A 125 -4.35 12.87 8.37
N ALA A 126 -3.27 12.32 7.82
CA ALA A 126 -1.92 12.42 8.33
C ALA A 126 -0.87 12.64 7.22
N ALA A 127 -1.29 13.14 6.06
CA ALA A 127 -0.40 13.28 4.90
C ALA A 127 0.84 14.15 5.20
N THR A 128 0.68 15.33 5.82
CA THR A 128 1.80 16.20 6.18
C THR A 128 2.81 15.50 7.11
N PRO A 129 2.43 14.93 8.28
CA PRO A 129 3.42 14.28 9.15
C PRO A 129 4.02 12.99 8.54
N VAL A 130 3.31 12.29 7.67
CA VAL A 130 3.92 11.18 6.90
C VAL A 130 5.00 11.72 5.97
N LEU A 131 4.75 12.81 5.23
CA LEU A 131 5.73 13.42 4.34
C LEU A 131 6.92 14.02 5.11
N ASP A 132 6.70 14.59 6.31
CA ASP A 132 7.78 15.07 7.19
C ASP A 132 8.71 13.93 7.59
N ALA A 133 8.14 12.78 7.97
CA ALA A 133 8.92 11.60 8.31
C ALA A 133 9.68 11.03 7.11
N LEU A 134 9.06 10.96 5.93
CA LEU A 134 9.73 10.49 4.70
C LEU A 134 10.86 11.40 4.24
N GLU A 135 10.75 12.70 4.46
CA GLU A 135 11.81 13.66 4.16
C GLU A 135 12.99 13.49 5.14
N ALA A 136 12.71 13.24 6.43
CA ALA A 136 13.72 13.00 7.45
C ALA A 136 14.47 11.66 7.26
N TYR A 137 13.79 10.64 6.71
CA TYR A 137 14.36 9.30 6.46
C TYR A 137 14.39 9.00 4.95
N SER A 138 15.02 9.87 4.18
CA SER A 138 15.00 9.82 2.71
C SER A 138 15.65 8.57 2.09
N ALA A 139 16.50 7.87 2.84
CA ALA A 139 17.13 6.62 2.43
C ALA A 139 16.36 5.36 2.88
N ALA A 140 15.19 5.51 3.54
CA ALA A 140 14.37 4.37 3.97
C ALA A 140 13.84 3.52 2.79
N GLY A 141 13.86 4.05 1.57
CA GLY A 141 13.52 3.33 0.34
C GLY A 141 12.50 4.03 -0.53
N THR A 142 11.66 3.27 -1.22
CA THR A 142 10.66 3.81 -2.14
C THR A 142 9.27 3.83 -1.47
N PRO A 143 8.75 5.01 -1.10
CA PRO A 143 7.43 5.13 -0.50
C PRO A 143 6.32 5.08 -1.54
N ILE A 144 5.29 4.29 -1.26
CA ILE A 144 4.04 4.22 -2.02
C ILE A 144 2.93 4.66 -1.08
N LEU A 145 2.33 5.81 -1.36
CA LEU A 145 1.19 6.30 -0.60
C LEU A 145 -0.07 5.60 -1.12
N HIS A 146 -0.58 4.65 -0.34
CA HIS A 146 -1.80 3.95 -0.70
C HIS A 146 -3.00 4.84 -0.40
N TRP A 147 -4.03 4.75 -1.25
CA TRP A 147 -5.28 5.53 -1.14
C TRP A 147 -5.06 6.97 -0.66
N PHE A 148 -4.14 7.67 -1.30
CA PHE A 148 -3.76 9.01 -0.86
C PHE A 148 -4.96 9.97 -0.86
N SER A 149 -5.27 10.56 0.28
CA SER A 149 -6.45 11.42 0.48
C SER A 149 -6.13 12.83 0.98
N GLY A 150 -4.88 13.25 0.89
CA GLY A 150 -4.40 14.58 1.29
C GLY A 150 -4.95 15.72 0.43
N THR A 151 -4.35 16.90 0.59
CA THR A 151 -4.61 18.09 -0.22
C THR A 151 -3.77 18.08 -1.50
N GLN A 152 -4.09 18.94 -2.46
CA GLN A 152 -3.28 19.11 -3.68
C GLN A 152 -1.85 19.59 -3.36
N ARG A 153 -1.67 20.42 -2.30
CA ARG A 153 -0.35 20.87 -1.84
C ARG A 153 0.48 19.72 -1.28
N GLU A 154 -0.14 18.84 -0.50
CA GLU A 154 0.52 17.64 0.02
C GLU A 154 0.84 16.65 -1.11
N LEU A 155 -0.04 16.50 -2.10
CA LEU A 155 0.24 15.71 -3.29
C LEU A 155 1.46 16.24 -4.05
N ALA A 156 1.53 17.55 -4.30
CA ALA A 156 2.69 18.15 -4.98
C ALA A 156 3.99 17.89 -4.20
N ARG A 157 3.96 17.97 -2.86
CA ARG A 157 5.11 17.63 -2.00
C ARG A 157 5.46 16.14 -2.10
N ALA A 158 4.48 15.25 -2.06
CA ALA A 158 4.69 13.82 -2.22
C ALA A 158 5.36 13.48 -3.56
N VAL A 159 4.89 14.11 -4.65
CA VAL A 159 5.49 13.97 -5.98
C VAL A 159 6.94 14.45 -6.00
N ALA A 160 7.24 15.60 -5.39
CA ALA A 160 8.59 16.16 -5.28
C ALA A 160 9.54 15.26 -4.46
N LEU A 161 9.04 14.61 -3.40
CA LEU A 161 9.78 13.63 -2.60
C LEU A 161 9.97 12.27 -3.32
N GLY A 162 9.46 12.12 -4.53
CA GLY A 162 9.62 10.87 -5.30
C GLY A 162 8.65 9.76 -4.92
N CYS A 163 7.59 10.06 -4.17
CA CYS A 163 6.57 9.07 -3.81
C CYS A 163 5.90 8.46 -5.03
N TRP A 164 5.52 7.22 -4.89
CA TRP A 164 4.61 6.48 -5.75
C TRP A 164 3.22 6.48 -5.12
N PHE A 165 2.23 6.04 -5.88
CA PHE A 165 0.83 6.01 -5.44
C PHE A 165 0.19 4.71 -5.87
N SER A 166 -0.64 4.12 -5.01
CA SER A 166 -1.56 3.07 -5.42
C SER A 166 -3.00 3.58 -5.28
N VAL A 167 -3.81 3.27 -6.28
CA VAL A 167 -5.16 3.81 -6.43
C VAL A 167 -6.15 2.69 -6.67
N GLY A 168 -7.24 2.72 -5.92
CA GLY A 168 -8.27 1.68 -5.96
C GLY A 168 -9.63 2.19 -6.44
N PRO A 169 -10.55 1.25 -6.75
CA PRO A 169 -11.91 1.58 -7.18
C PRO A 169 -12.64 2.50 -6.19
N ALA A 170 -12.50 2.26 -4.88
CA ALA A 170 -13.16 3.05 -3.86
C ALA A 170 -12.65 4.50 -3.82
N MET A 171 -11.35 4.72 -4.03
CA MET A 171 -10.76 6.06 -4.17
C MET A 171 -11.28 6.75 -5.43
N LEU A 172 -11.32 6.05 -6.55
CA LEU A 172 -11.71 6.59 -7.86
C LEU A 172 -13.23 6.78 -8.01
N ALA A 173 -14.05 6.19 -7.14
CA ALA A 173 -15.49 6.43 -7.12
C ALA A 173 -15.85 7.87 -6.73
N GLY A 174 -14.99 8.56 -5.97
CA GLY A 174 -15.23 9.91 -5.49
C GLY A 174 -14.51 10.99 -6.30
N ARG A 175 -15.18 12.14 -6.52
CA ARG A 175 -14.62 13.27 -7.29
C ARG A 175 -13.28 13.76 -6.74
N LYS A 176 -13.15 13.83 -5.40
CA LYS A 176 -11.88 14.20 -4.76
C LYS A 176 -10.74 13.25 -5.13
N GLY A 177 -11.00 11.93 -5.13
CA GLY A 177 -10.01 10.94 -5.53
C GLY A 177 -9.60 11.11 -6.99
N GLN A 178 -10.57 11.27 -7.89
CA GLN A 178 -10.32 11.53 -9.32
C GLN A 178 -9.48 12.80 -9.54
N ASP A 179 -9.81 13.89 -8.83
CA ASP A 179 -9.05 15.16 -8.91
C ASP A 179 -7.60 14.99 -8.44
N LEU A 180 -7.35 14.18 -7.41
CA LEU A 180 -5.99 13.88 -6.95
C LEU A 180 -5.24 13.01 -7.97
N VAL A 181 -5.86 11.93 -8.43
CA VAL A 181 -5.24 10.97 -9.36
C VAL A 181 -4.93 11.63 -10.71
N SER A 182 -5.75 12.56 -11.20
CA SER A 182 -5.47 13.31 -12.42
C SER A 182 -4.18 14.15 -12.36
N ARG A 183 -3.67 14.41 -11.16
CA ARG A 183 -2.43 15.20 -10.91
C ARG A 183 -1.25 14.33 -10.49
N MET A 184 -1.47 13.04 -10.24
CA MET A 184 -0.39 12.09 -9.96
C MET A 184 0.42 11.83 -11.24
N PRO A 185 1.76 11.66 -11.14
CA PRO A 185 2.56 11.22 -12.29
C PRO A 185 2.10 9.85 -12.78
N PRO A 186 1.57 9.69 -14.00
CA PRO A 186 1.04 8.40 -14.45
C PRO A 186 2.06 7.27 -14.46
N ASP A 187 3.35 7.61 -14.51
CA ASP A 187 4.48 6.66 -14.45
C ASP A 187 4.86 6.22 -13.03
N ARG A 188 4.13 6.70 -12.00
CA ARG A 188 4.30 6.32 -10.59
C ARG A 188 2.97 5.86 -9.95
N VAL A 189 1.99 5.52 -10.76
CA VAL A 189 0.69 4.99 -10.29
C VAL A 189 0.66 3.48 -10.46
N LEU A 190 0.22 2.78 -9.42
CA LEU A 190 -0.15 1.37 -9.40
C LEU A 190 -1.63 1.23 -9.07
N THR A 191 -2.21 0.08 -9.32
CA THR A 191 -3.58 -0.25 -8.89
C THR A 191 -3.57 -1.01 -7.59
N GLU A 192 -4.63 -0.84 -6.79
CA GLU A 192 -4.88 -1.53 -5.53
C GLU A 192 -6.36 -1.78 -5.32
N THR A 193 -6.71 -2.59 -4.31
CA THR A 193 -8.11 -2.72 -3.85
C THR A 193 -8.32 -2.30 -2.42
N ASP A 194 -7.32 -2.43 -1.56
CA ASP A 194 -7.43 -2.35 -0.10
C ASP A 194 -8.47 -3.36 0.46
N GLY A 195 -8.66 -4.45 -0.26
CA GLY A 195 -9.57 -5.52 0.17
C GLY A 195 -8.96 -6.37 1.31
N PRO A 196 -9.79 -6.81 2.25
CA PRO A 196 -11.25 -6.73 2.32
C PRO A 196 -11.81 -5.46 2.99
N PHE A 197 -10.97 -4.50 3.40
CA PHE A 197 -11.41 -3.30 4.12
C PHE A 197 -12.23 -2.36 3.25
N ALA A 198 -11.79 -2.11 2.01
CA ALA A 198 -12.60 -1.34 1.08
C ALA A 198 -13.84 -2.10 0.64
N GLN A 199 -14.92 -1.36 0.43
CA GLN A 199 -16.20 -1.92 0.01
C GLN A 199 -16.61 -1.37 -1.35
N LEU A 200 -17.08 -2.28 -2.20
CA LEU A 200 -17.66 -1.99 -3.49
C LEU A 200 -19.12 -2.44 -3.49
N ARG A 201 -20.04 -1.49 -3.63
CA ARG A 201 -21.51 -1.77 -3.62
C ARG A 201 -21.95 -2.59 -2.39
N GLY A 202 -21.38 -2.30 -1.20
CA GLY A 202 -21.71 -2.97 0.06
C GLY A 202 -21.12 -4.35 0.27
N LYS A 203 -20.15 -4.76 -0.58
CA LYS A 203 -19.39 -6.01 -0.43
C LYS A 203 -17.90 -5.68 -0.35
N SER A 204 -17.12 -6.49 0.37
CA SER A 204 -15.67 -6.36 0.39
C SER A 204 -15.09 -6.45 -1.03
N ALA A 205 -14.16 -5.55 -1.34
CA ALA A 205 -13.44 -5.59 -2.59
C ALA A 205 -12.56 -6.86 -2.65
N PHE A 206 -12.45 -7.45 -3.83
CA PHE A 206 -11.56 -8.57 -4.12
C PHE A 206 -10.36 -8.10 -4.95
N PRO A 207 -9.20 -8.76 -4.90
CA PRO A 207 -8.01 -8.33 -5.64
C PRO A 207 -8.24 -8.09 -7.15
N TRP A 208 -9.13 -8.85 -7.77
CA TRP A 208 -9.46 -8.69 -9.21
C TRP A 208 -10.37 -7.50 -9.52
N ASP A 209 -10.96 -6.85 -8.51
CA ASP A 209 -11.76 -5.63 -8.72
C ASP A 209 -10.88 -4.42 -9.12
N VAL A 210 -9.56 -4.59 -9.19
CA VAL A 210 -8.65 -3.61 -9.82
C VAL A 210 -9.02 -3.29 -11.26
N ASP A 211 -9.76 -4.16 -11.95
CA ASP A 211 -10.28 -3.90 -13.29
C ASP A 211 -11.17 -2.65 -13.32
N ILE A 212 -11.95 -2.42 -12.25
CA ILE A 212 -12.77 -1.19 -12.10
C ILE A 212 -11.86 0.07 -11.99
N ALA A 213 -10.70 -0.07 -11.32
CA ALA A 213 -9.74 1.02 -11.27
C ALA A 213 -9.08 1.28 -12.63
N ILE A 214 -8.80 0.24 -13.41
CA ILE A 214 -8.27 0.35 -14.78
C ILE A 214 -9.27 1.10 -15.68
N GLU A 215 -10.56 0.76 -15.62
CA GLU A 215 -11.61 1.44 -16.38
C GLU A 215 -11.71 2.94 -16.00
N ALA A 216 -11.67 3.23 -14.69
CA ALA A 216 -11.70 4.61 -14.21
C ALA A 216 -10.46 5.41 -14.62
N LEU A 217 -9.28 4.80 -14.58
CA LEU A 217 -8.02 5.40 -15.04
C LEU A 217 -8.01 5.63 -16.55
N SER A 218 -8.57 4.70 -17.34
CA SER A 218 -8.74 4.85 -18.79
C SER A 218 -9.54 6.12 -19.14
N THR A 219 -10.65 6.31 -18.44
CA THR A 219 -11.48 7.50 -18.58
C THR A 219 -10.72 8.77 -18.16
N LEU A 220 -10.05 8.72 -17.01
CA LEU A 220 -9.36 9.87 -16.43
C LEU A 220 -8.14 10.31 -17.26
N TRP A 221 -7.40 9.36 -17.82
CA TRP A 221 -6.21 9.62 -18.63
C TRP A 221 -6.49 9.72 -20.13
N SER A 222 -7.75 9.46 -20.55
CA SER A 222 -8.17 9.48 -21.98
C SER A 222 -7.32 8.55 -22.86
N ILE A 223 -7.05 7.34 -22.37
CA ILE A 223 -6.33 6.27 -23.08
C ILE A 223 -7.10 4.94 -22.94
N SER A 224 -6.77 3.92 -23.76
CA SER A 224 -7.43 2.62 -23.67
C SER A 224 -7.15 1.88 -22.34
N THR A 225 -8.00 0.93 -21.98
CA THR A 225 -7.78 0.06 -20.79
C THR A 225 -6.53 -0.80 -20.95
N GLU A 226 -6.20 -1.18 -22.19
CA GLU A 226 -4.98 -1.91 -22.55
C GLU A 226 -3.73 -1.05 -22.29
N ASP A 227 -3.77 0.24 -22.68
CA ASP A 227 -2.66 1.18 -22.44
C ASP A 227 -2.48 1.47 -20.95
N VAL A 228 -3.58 1.60 -20.18
CA VAL A 228 -3.52 1.72 -18.72
C VAL A 228 -2.87 0.48 -18.12
N SER A 229 -3.31 -0.71 -18.50
CA SER A 229 -2.79 -1.98 -18.00
C SER A 229 -1.29 -2.13 -18.30
N ALA A 230 -0.88 -1.83 -19.54
CA ALA A 230 0.51 -1.84 -19.95
C ALA A 230 1.37 -0.83 -19.16
N ARG A 231 0.83 0.37 -18.91
CA ARG A 231 1.49 1.40 -18.10
C ARG A 231 1.68 0.95 -16.66
N VAL A 232 0.65 0.42 -16.01
CA VAL A 232 0.71 -0.09 -14.64
C VAL A 232 1.70 -1.26 -14.52
N GLU A 233 1.73 -2.16 -15.52
CA GLU A 233 2.74 -3.24 -15.56
C GLU A 233 4.16 -2.70 -15.70
N ASN A 234 4.37 -1.73 -16.58
CA ASN A 234 5.68 -1.10 -16.73
C ASN A 234 6.12 -0.37 -15.47
N ASN A 235 5.18 0.30 -14.79
CA ASN A 235 5.42 0.93 -13.51
C ASN A 235 5.86 -0.09 -12.46
N LEU A 236 5.16 -1.22 -12.35
CA LEU A 236 5.56 -2.30 -11.44
C LEU A 236 6.97 -2.81 -11.76
N ARG A 237 7.29 -3.08 -13.04
CA ARG A 237 8.63 -3.54 -13.44
C ARG A 237 9.72 -2.54 -13.04
N ARG A 238 9.48 -1.24 -13.25
CA ARG A 238 10.41 -0.17 -12.86
C ARG A 238 10.57 -0.05 -11.34
N LEU A 239 9.49 -0.26 -10.59
CA LEU A 239 9.52 -0.22 -9.13
C LEU A 239 10.33 -1.39 -8.55
N VAL A 240 10.11 -2.60 -9.05
CA VAL A 240 10.77 -3.80 -8.51
C VAL A 240 12.20 -4.03 -9.04
N ALA A 241 12.62 -3.31 -10.06
CA ALA A 241 13.99 -3.35 -10.58
C ALA A 241 14.96 -2.46 -9.77
N ARG A 242 14.45 -1.66 -8.85
CA ARG A 242 15.22 -0.83 -7.93
C ARG A 242 15.61 -1.66 -6.70
#